data_7b87e5075bde51713128802f65a75d9e
#
_entry.id   7b87e5075bde51713128802f65a75d9e
#
_cell.length_a   1.000
_cell.length_b   1.000
_cell.length_c   1.000
_cell.angle_alpha   90.00
_cell.angle_beta   90.00
_cell.angle_gamma   90.00
#
_symmetry.space_group_name_H-M   'P 1'
#
loop_
_entity.id
_entity.type
_entity.pdbx_description
1 polymer ?
#
loop_
_entity_poly.entity_id
_entity_poly.type
_entity_poly.pdbx_seq_one_letter_code
_entity_poly.pdbx_strand_id
1 'polypeptide(L)'
;MRSENKATMKLRRRNIALTVAYDGTNYHGFQWQNPPRIAVQNVLEERLEKIFGDKIELAAAGRTDAGVHAFGQVVNFFTDGRIAVEKIPLAASTVLPSDIVVREAREVDKNFSALHSATSKIYFYRILRGAASNPFVNRFAWHIWRPLEIKPMREALSLLVGEHDFSSFKAASNVFRNPVRKILSAELEQLGMRNEELGINSQNHSSFLIPNSSLTFGGDVLTIKIHATGFLYHMARNIVAAVVEVGRQRWSVDKFKKIFEACDRSLVPATAPPQGLCLQKVFYGSF
;
A
#
# COMPACT_ATOMS: atom_id res chain seq x y z
N MET A 1 27.16 13.81 2.40
CA MET A 1 26.69 14.55 1.21
C MET A 1 25.17 14.75 1.08
N ARG A 2 24.28 14.04 1.81
CA ARG A 2 22.81 14.30 1.76
C ARG A 2 22.28 15.34 2.76
N SER A 3 23.03 15.74 3.79
CA SER A 3 22.54 16.66 4.84
C SER A 3 22.59 18.14 4.46
N GLU A 4 23.51 18.55 3.61
CA GLU A 4 23.66 19.94 3.19
C GLU A 4 22.58 20.42 2.19
N ASN A 5 21.95 19.48 1.47
CA ASN A 5 20.93 19.80 0.47
C ASN A 5 19.55 20.15 1.05
N LYS A 6 19.23 19.75 2.29
CA LYS A 6 17.89 19.99 2.86
C LYS A 6 17.58 21.47 3.15
N ALA A 7 18.57 22.25 3.56
CA ALA A 7 18.38 23.67 3.82
C ALA A 7 18.20 24.47 2.52
N THR A 8 18.98 24.15 1.48
CA THR A 8 18.90 24.78 0.16
C THR A 8 17.60 24.47 -0.56
N MET A 9 17.06 23.23 -0.39
CA MET A 9 15.76 22.86 -0.96
C MET A 9 14.58 23.64 -0.38
N LYS A 10 14.62 24.06 0.90
CA LYS A 10 13.56 24.88 1.53
C LYS A 10 13.46 26.30 0.96
N LEU A 11 14.49 26.80 0.32
CA LEU A 11 14.49 28.13 -0.32
C LEU A 11 13.74 28.14 -1.66
N ARG A 12 13.48 26.99 -2.27
CA ARG A 12 12.72 26.87 -3.51
C ARG A 12 11.27 27.33 -3.32
N ARG A 13 10.71 27.92 -4.37
CA ARG A 13 9.42 28.63 -4.28
C ARG A 13 8.20 27.73 -4.17
N ARG A 14 8.25 26.52 -4.77
CA ARG A 14 7.08 25.61 -4.90
C ARG A 14 7.34 24.27 -4.21
N ASN A 15 6.36 23.80 -3.47
CA ASN A 15 6.29 22.44 -2.95
C ASN A 15 5.19 21.70 -3.72
N ILE A 16 5.55 20.68 -4.50
CA ILE A 16 4.62 19.94 -5.34
C ILE A 16 4.38 18.56 -4.73
N ALA A 17 3.13 18.25 -4.46
CA ALA A 17 2.68 16.92 -4.06
C ALA A 17 2.10 16.17 -5.26
N LEU A 18 2.51 14.89 -5.44
CA LEU A 18 2.01 14.00 -6.47
C LEU A 18 1.33 12.78 -5.85
N THR A 19 0.21 12.39 -6.42
CA THR A 19 -0.39 11.06 -6.20
C THR A 19 0.11 10.14 -7.30
N VAL A 20 0.82 9.07 -6.92
CA VAL A 20 1.48 8.15 -7.84
C VAL A 20 0.90 6.75 -7.70
N ALA A 21 0.56 6.14 -8.84
CA ALA A 21 0.26 4.72 -8.95
C ALA A 21 1.43 3.98 -9.59
N TYR A 22 1.71 2.75 -9.12
CA TYR A 22 2.73 1.91 -9.74
C TYR A 22 2.47 0.42 -9.55
N ASP A 23 2.87 -0.34 -10.55
CA ASP A 23 3.08 -1.78 -10.46
C ASP A 23 4.48 -2.04 -9.92
N GLY A 24 4.57 -2.53 -8.69
CA GLY A 24 5.83 -2.74 -7.98
C GLY A 24 6.60 -4.00 -8.39
N THR A 25 6.07 -4.83 -9.31
CA THR A 25 6.61 -6.17 -9.62
C THR A 25 8.10 -6.15 -9.95
N ASN A 26 8.54 -5.18 -10.75
CA ASN A 26 9.92 -5.10 -11.24
C ASN A 26 10.82 -4.21 -10.38
N TYR A 27 10.33 -3.74 -9.24
CA TYR A 27 11.04 -2.78 -8.39
C TYR A 27 11.46 -3.37 -7.06
N HIS A 28 12.63 -2.97 -6.58
CA HIS A 28 13.15 -3.32 -5.26
C HIS A 28 12.55 -2.43 -4.15
N GLY A 29 11.23 -2.22 -4.22
CA GLY A 29 10.45 -1.37 -3.34
C GLY A 29 10.42 0.09 -3.78
N PHE A 30 9.84 0.93 -2.92
CA PHE A 30 9.71 2.36 -3.24
C PHE A 30 11.01 3.12 -3.04
N GLN A 31 11.69 2.91 -1.90
CA GLN A 31 12.82 3.72 -1.48
C GLN A 31 14.03 3.57 -2.39
N TRP A 32 14.66 4.69 -2.70
CA TRP A 32 15.90 4.80 -3.46
C TRP A 32 16.94 3.74 -3.06
N GLN A 33 17.52 3.09 -4.06
CA GLN A 33 18.51 2.01 -3.92
C GLN A 33 19.75 2.33 -4.77
N ASN A 34 20.90 1.78 -4.34
CA ASN A 34 22.11 1.82 -5.17
C ASN A 34 22.01 0.81 -6.33
N PRO A 35 22.57 1.14 -7.51
CA PRO A 35 22.71 0.18 -8.59
C PRO A 35 23.36 -1.12 -8.13
N PRO A 36 23.03 -2.28 -8.71
CA PRO A 36 22.11 -2.47 -9.84
C PRO A 36 20.62 -2.51 -9.49
N ARG A 37 20.25 -2.30 -8.23
CA ARG A 37 18.84 -2.34 -7.78
C ARG A 37 18.11 -1.08 -8.20
N ILE A 38 16.94 -1.24 -8.80
CA ILE A 38 16.08 -0.14 -9.22
C ILE A 38 14.87 -0.10 -8.30
N ALA A 39 14.59 1.07 -7.71
CA ALA A 39 13.40 1.34 -6.92
C ALA A 39 12.50 2.37 -7.63
N VAL A 40 11.22 2.43 -7.26
CA VAL A 40 10.27 3.40 -7.85
C VAL A 40 10.78 4.85 -7.67
N GLN A 41 11.36 5.18 -6.52
CA GLN A 41 11.92 6.51 -6.24
C GLN A 41 13.08 6.87 -7.17
N ASN A 42 13.96 5.91 -7.53
CA ASN A 42 15.05 6.16 -8.48
C ASN A 42 14.50 6.64 -9.82
N VAL A 43 13.48 5.92 -10.34
CA VAL A 43 12.88 6.24 -11.64
C VAL A 43 12.13 7.56 -11.58
N LEU A 44 11.33 7.78 -10.54
CA LEU A 44 10.58 9.03 -10.39
C LEU A 44 11.51 10.24 -10.32
N GLU A 45 12.55 10.22 -9.48
CA GLU A 45 13.51 11.32 -9.34
C GLU A 45 14.19 11.61 -10.68
N GLU A 46 14.76 10.59 -11.32
CA GLU A 46 15.45 10.74 -12.62
C GLU A 46 14.55 11.32 -13.72
N ARG A 47 13.29 10.85 -13.78
CA ARG A 47 12.36 11.27 -14.85
C ARG A 47 11.76 12.65 -14.59
N LEU A 48 11.47 12.97 -13.33
CA LEU A 48 10.97 14.29 -12.94
C LEU A 48 12.07 15.36 -13.13
N GLU A 49 13.34 15.06 -12.85
CA GLU A 49 14.47 15.96 -13.15
C GLU A 49 14.48 16.41 -14.62
N LYS A 50 14.14 15.51 -15.56
CA LYS A 50 14.11 15.82 -16.99
C LYS A 50 13.06 16.85 -17.37
N ILE A 51 11.90 16.84 -16.69
CA ILE A 51 10.80 17.78 -17.02
C ILE A 51 10.85 19.07 -16.21
N PHE A 52 11.46 19.05 -15.01
CA PHE A 52 11.55 20.25 -14.17
C PHE A 52 12.87 21.03 -14.36
N GLY A 53 13.91 20.38 -14.89
CA GLY A 53 15.24 20.96 -15.04
C GLY A 53 15.99 21.12 -13.71
N ASP A 54 15.42 20.63 -12.61
CA ASP A 54 15.96 20.72 -11.26
C ASP A 54 16.33 19.34 -10.73
N LYS A 55 17.28 19.29 -9.81
CA LYS A 55 17.50 18.07 -9.03
C LYS A 55 16.30 17.83 -8.11
N ILE A 56 15.68 16.67 -8.22
CA ILE A 56 14.49 16.27 -7.47
C ILE A 56 14.87 15.29 -6.36
N GLU A 57 14.45 15.57 -5.13
CA GLU A 57 14.50 14.62 -4.01
C GLU A 57 13.09 14.43 -3.47
N LEU A 58 12.58 13.21 -3.57
CA LEU A 58 11.22 12.89 -3.14
C LEU A 58 11.15 12.55 -1.65
N ALA A 59 10.18 13.17 -0.96
CA ALA A 59 9.68 12.69 0.32
C ALA A 59 8.40 11.89 0.07
N ALA A 60 8.32 10.64 0.54
CA ALA A 60 7.17 9.77 0.33
C ALA A 60 6.37 9.56 1.62
N ALA A 61 5.05 9.40 1.49
CA ALA A 61 4.15 9.11 2.62
C ALA A 61 4.52 7.83 3.36
N GLY A 62 5.04 6.85 2.66
CA GLY A 62 5.50 5.60 3.23
C GLY A 62 6.32 4.79 2.24
N ARG A 63 7.07 3.82 2.77
CA ARG A 63 7.84 2.88 1.96
C ARG A 63 6.97 1.67 1.66
N THR A 64 7.00 1.19 0.43
CA THR A 64 6.49 -0.14 0.08
C THR A 64 7.66 -1.08 -0.15
N ASP A 65 7.47 -2.37 0.17
CA ASP A 65 8.49 -3.41 -0.02
C ASP A 65 8.67 -3.74 -1.51
N ALA A 66 9.74 -4.49 -1.83
CA ALA A 66 9.94 -5.05 -3.17
C ALA A 66 8.70 -5.86 -3.62
N GLY A 67 8.24 -5.62 -4.84
CA GLY A 67 7.06 -6.28 -5.42
C GLY A 67 5.70 -5.79 -4.91
N VAL A 68 5.64 -4.80 -4.03
CA VAL A 68 4.39 -4.20 -3.52
C VAL A 68 3.96 -3.05 -4.41
N HIS A 69 2.66 -2.98 -4.71
CA HIS A 69 2.06 -1.98 -5.58
C HIS A 69 1.52 -0.77 -4.83
N ALA A 70 1.15 0.27 -5.56
CA ALA A 70 0.36 1.38 -5.03
C ALA A 70 -0.61 1.93 -6.08
N PHE A 71 -1.81 2.31 -5.63
CA PHE A 71 -2.75 3.14 -6.37
C PHE A 71 -2.66 4.62 -5.97
N GLY A 72 -2.26 4.91 -4.75
CA GLY A 72 -2.29 6.23 -4.18
C GLY A 72 -1.11 6.52 -3.25
N GLN A 73 0.12 6.20 -3.68
CA GLN A 73 1.31 6.70 -3.01
C GLN A 73 1.37 8.21 -3.16
N VAL A 74 1.65 8.91 -2.08
CA VAL A 74 1.85 10.36 -2.14
C VAL A 74 3.32 10.68 -1.92
N VAL A 75 3.85 11.52 -2.79
CA VAL A 75 5.21 12.06 -2.69
C VAL A 75 5.17 13.57 -2.78
N ASN A 76 6.15 14.26 -2.19
CA ASN A 76 6.34 15.69 -2.45
C ASN A 76 7.81 16.03 -2.67
N PHE A 77 8.04 17.12 -3.38
CA PHE A 77 9.35 17.67 -3.65
C PHE A 77 9.31 19.19 -3.84
N PHE A 78 10.45 19.83 -3.72
CA PHE A 78 10.61 21.26 -3.95
C PHE A 78 11.24 21.50 -5.33
N THR A 79 10.74 22.53 -6.04
CA THR A 79 11.22 22.91 -7.38
C THR A 79 11.04 24.40 -7.64
N ASP A 80 11.87 24.95 -8.52
CA ASP A 80 11.69 26.27 -9.14
C ASP A 80 11.09 26.17 -10.56
N GLY A 81 10.80 24.93 -11.02
CA GLY A 81 10.20 24.65 -12.33
C GLY A 81 8.81 25.29 -12.46
N ARG A 82 8.52 25.82 -13.68
CA ARG A 82 7.34 26.65 -13.96
C ARG A 82 6.18 25.87 -14.59
N ILE A 83 6.24 24.54 -14.63
CA ILE A 83 5.17 23.72 -15.18
C ILE A 83 3.89 23.98 -14.38
N ALA A 84 2.78 24.29 -15.06
CA ALA A 84 1.46 24.41 -14.44
C ALA A 84 1.05 23.08 -13.81
N VAL A 85 0.51 23.12 -12.60
CA VAL A 85 0.25 21.91 -11.77
C VAL A 85 -0.61 20.90 -12.52
N GLU A 86 -1.62 21.38 -13.24
CA GLU A 86 -2.58 20.58 -14.00
C GLU A 86 -1.92 19.84 -15.18
N LYS A 87 -0.78 20.35 -15.66
CA LYS A 87 -0.02 19.76 -16.78
C LYS A 87 1.03 18.74 -16.32
N ILE A 88 1.35 18.68 -15.02
CA ILE A 88 2.38 17.78 -14.48
C ILE A 88 2.08 16.30 -14.79
N PRO A 89 0.84 15.78 -14.56
CA PRO A 89 0.55 14.38 -14.88
C PRO A 89 0.79 14.04 -16.35
N LEU A 90 0.38 14.92 -17.27
CA LEU A 90 0.61 14.73 -18.71
C LEU A 90 2.10 14.81 -19.06
N ALA A 91 2.83 15.81 -18.54
CA ALA A 91 4.28 15.91 -18.76
C ALA A 91 5.02 14.68 -18.20
N ALA A 92 4.63 14.19 -17.02
CA ALA A 92 5.22 12.99 -16.44
C ALA A 92 4.96 11.73 -17.29
N SER A 93 3.78 11.60 -17.91
CA SER A 93 3.43 10.45 -18.75
C SER A 93 4.32 10.33 -20.01
N THR A 94 4.94 11.43 -20.47
CA THR A 94 5.85 11.40 -21.64
C THR A 94 7.22 10.81 -21.34
N VAL A 95 7.60 10.75 -20.06
CA VAL A 95 8.96 10.33 -19.64
C VAL A 95 8.96 9.12 -18.73
N LEU A 96 7.85 8.85 -18.00
CA LEU A 96 7.74 7.71 -17.11
C LEU A 96 7.48 6.41 -17.88
N PRO A 97 7.98 5.27 -17.38
CA PRO A 97 7.59 3.96 -17.91
C PRO A 97 6.09 3.68 -17.61
N SER A 98 5.49 2.79 -18.38
CA SER A 98 4.06 2.49 -18.33
C SER A 98 3.57 1.90 -16.99
N ASP A 99 4.48 1.39 -16.17
CA ASP A 99 4.19 0.81 -14.85
C ASP A 99 4.27 1.83 -13.70
N ILE A 100 4.55 3.13 -14.00
CA ILE A 100 4.51 4.24 -13.03
C ILE A 100 3.70 5.40 -13.63
N VAL A 101 2.66 5.84 -12.93
CA VAL A 101 1.75 6.90 -13.39
C VAL A 101 1.58 7.96 -12.31
N VAL A 102 1.79 9.22 -12.68
CA VAL A 102 1.36 10.37 -11.87
C VAL A 102 -0.12 10.62 -12.16
N ARG A 103 -0.98 10.40 -11.17
CA ARG A 103 -2.44 10.52 -11.28
C ARG A 103 -2.93 11.93 -11.02
N GLU A 104 -2.31 12.59 -10.05
CA GLU A 104 -2.67 13.93 -9.62
C GLU A 104 -1.40 14.68 -9.21
N ALA A 105 -1.43 16.00 -9.39
CA ALA A 105 -0.42 16.91 -8.88
C ALA A 105 -1.12 18.09 -8.19
N ARG A 106 -0.55 18.57 -7.09
CA ARG A 106 -1.04 19.74 -6.35
C ARG A 106 0.13 20.55 -5.85
N GLU A 107 0.03 21.86 -5.89
CA GLU A 107 0.93 22.73 -5.13
C GLU A 107 0.41 22.81 -3.70
N VAL A 108 1.31 22.60 -2.74
CA VAL A 108 0.98 22.47 -1.32
C VAL A 108 1.81 23.45 -0.49
N ASP A 109 1.41 23.65 0.76
CA ASP A 109 2.15 24.52 1.69
C ASP A 109 3.62 24.07 1.81
N LYS A 110 4.52 25.05 2.02
CA LYS A 110 5.96 24.79 2.15
C LYS A 110 6.32 23.86 3.32
N ASN A 111 5.48 23.83 4.36
CA ASN A 111 5.66 22.96 5.51
C ASN A 111 5.05 21.57 5.32
N PHE A 112 4.29 21.36 4.25
CA PHE A 112 3.72 20.05 3.95
C PHE A 112 4.84 19.03 3.69
N SER A 113 4.68 17.85 4.30
CA SER A 113 5.53 16.70 4.07
C SER A 113 4.65 15.47 3.85
N ALA A 114 4.80 14.81 2.70
CA ALA A 114 4.07 13.58 2.41
C ALA A 114 4.24 12.53 3.52
N LEU A 115 5.41 12.49 4.18
CA LEU A 115 5.69 11.56 5.27
C LEU A 115 5.05 11.98 6.60
N HIS A 116 5.27 13.24 7.00
CA HIS A 116 4.96 13.70 8.37
C HIS A 116 3.54 14.23 8.51
N SER A 117 2.95 14.74 7.44
CA SER A 117 1.58 15.23 7.43
C SER A 117 0.53 14.13 7.26
N ALA A 118 0.95 12.90 6.94
CA ALA A 118 0.03 11.78 6.76
C ALA A 118 -0.60 11.35 8.10
N THR A 119 -1.94 11.29 8.13
CA THR A 119 -2.73 10.91 9.31
C THR A 119 -3.09 9.43 9.34
N SER A 120 -3.38 8.84 8.17
CA SER A 120 -3.70 7.40 8.07
C SER A 120 -3.49 6.89 6.64
N LYS A 121 -3.52 5.57 6.48
CA LYS A 121 -3.31 4.88 5.20
C LYS A 121 -4.23 3.68 5.09
N ILE A 122 -4.69 3.40 3.87
CA ILE A 122 -5.38 2.17 3.53
C ILE A 122 -4.47 1.32 2.67
N TYR A 123 -4.26 0.08 3.09
CA TYR A 123 -3.74 -0.99 2.26
C TYR A 123 -4.84 -2.00 1.96
N PHE A 124 -4.82 -2.57 0.77
CA PHE A 124 -5.57 -3.79 0.50
C PHE A 124 -4.61 -4.92 0.09
N TYR A 125 -5.05 -6.14 0.35
CA TYR A 125 -4.36 -7.36 -0.06
C TYR A 125 -5.33 -8.29 -0.78
N ARG A 126 -4.97 -8.70 -1.99
CA ARG A 126 -5.80 -9.60 -2.81
C ARG A 126 -5.32 -11.04 -2.72
N ILE A 127 -6.28 -11.94 -2.58
CA ILE A 127 -6.09 -13.39 -2.59
C ILE A 127 -6.99 -13.96 -3.69
N LEU A 128 -6.39 -14.63 -4.67
CA LEU A 128 -7.10 -15.37 -5.68
C LEU A 128 -7.33 -16.79 -5.17
N ARG A 129 -8.58 -17.21 -5.01
CA ARG A 129 -8.96 -18.59 -4.68
C ARG A 129 -9.32 -19.36 -5.93
N GLY A 130 -9.01 -20.65 -5.95
CA GLY A 130 -9.40 -21.54 -7.03
C GLY A 130 -8.32 -22.59 -7.32
N ALA A 131 -8.74 -23.72 -7.92
CA ALA A 131 -7.85 -24.83 -8.23
C ALA A 131 -6.73 -24.45 -9.20
N ALA A 132 -7.05 -23.61 -10.19
CA ALA A 132 -6.09 -23.14 -11.18
C ALA A 132 -5.63 -21.71 -10.86
N SER A 133 -4.35 -21.43 -11.10
CA SER A 133 -3.81 -20.09 -11.06
C SER A 133 -4.19 -19.31 -12.33
N ASN A 134 -4.16 -17.96 -12.25
CA ASN A 134 -4.51 -17.12 -13.39
C ASN A 134 -3.36 -16.14 -13.68
N PRO A 135 -2.65 -16.23 -14.82
CA PRO A 135 -1.50 -15.40 -15.13
C PRO A 135 -1.83 -13.91 -15.21
N PHE A 136 -3.07 -13.52 -15.54
CA PHE A 136 -3.51 -12.13 -15.59
C PHE A 136 -3.78 -11.53 -14.20
N VAL A 137 -3.98 -12.36 -13.18
CA VAL A 137 -4.31 -11.94 -11.82
C VAL A 137 -3.16 -12.18 -10.85
N ASN A 138 -2.34 -13.21 -11.08
CA ASN A 138 -1.24 -13.61 -10.17
C ASN A 138 -0.22 -12.50 -9.90
N ARG A 139 -0.08 -11.56 -10.84
CA ARG A 139 0.79 -10.39 -10.66
C ARG A 139 0.29 -9.45 -9.56
N PHE A 140 -1.00 -9.49 -9.24
CA PHE A 140 -1.68 -8.57 -8.32
C PHE A 140 -2.45 -9.27 -7.20
N ALA A 141 -2.24 -10.60 -7.03
CA ALA A 141 -2.91 -11.39 -6.01
C ALA A 141 -2.05 -12.58 -5.56
N TRP A 142 -2.28 -13.03 -4.34
CA TRP A 142 -1.73 -14.30 -3.84
C TRP A 142 -2.66 -15.45 -4.21
N HIS A 143 -2.24 -16.36 -5.08
CA HIS A 143 -3.02 -17.54 -5.41
C HIS A 143 -2.99 -18.56 -4.27
N ILE A 144 -4.18 -18.96 -3.79
CA ILE A 144 -4.38 -20.00 -2.79
C ILE A 144 -5.40 -21.01 -3.36
N TRP A 145 -4.91 -22.20 -3.71
CA TRP A 145 -5.73 -23.23 -4.32
C TRP A 145 -6.64 -23.99 -3.33
N ARG A 146 -6.31 -24.00 -2.03
CA ARG A 146 -7.11 -24.62 -0.99
C ARG A 146 -8.25 -23.70 -0.55
N PRO A 147 -9.42 -24.26 -0.16
CA PRO A 147 -10.53 -23.50 0.40
C PRO A 147 -10.08 -22.65 1.61
N LEU A 148 -10.70 -21.51 1.79
CA LEU A 148 -10.53 -20.63 2.95
C LEU A 148 -11.89 -20.36 3.57
N GLU A 149 -11.99 -20.56 4.88
CA GLU A 149 -13.17 -20.24 5.67
C GLU A 149 -13.22 -18.73 5.99
N ILE A 150 -14.21 -18.06 5.40
CA ILE A 150 -14.29 -16.58 5.42
C ILE A 150 -14.72 -16.05 6.78
N LYS A 151 -15.69 -16.72 7.43
CA LYS A 151 -16.26 -16.26 8.72
C LYS A 151 -15.17 -16.11 9.80
N PRO A 152 -14.36 -17.14 10.11
CA PRO A 152 -13.30 -17.00 11.10
C PRO A 152 -12.21 -16.01 10.69
N MET A 153 -11.95 -15.81 9.39
CA MET A 153 -11.03 -14.75 8.93
C MET A 153 -11.54 -13.35 9.27
N ARG A 154 -12.84 -13.08 9.09
CA ARG A 154 -13.46 -11.81 9.47
C ARG A 154 -13.40 -11.59 10.99
N GLU A 155 -13.68 -12.64 11.77
CA GLU A 155 -13.58 -12.61 13.24
C GLU A 155 -12.15 -12.29 13.68
N ALA A 156 -11.13 -12.91 13.09
CA ALA A 156 -9.74 -12.61 13.40
C ALA A 156 -9.35 -11.17 13.03
N LEU A 157 -9.83 -10.63 11.90
CA LEU A 157 -9.58 -9.25 11.50
C LEU A 157 -10.23 -8.25 12.46
N SER A 158 -11.42 -8.53 12.95
CA SER A 158 -12.12 -7.63 13.90
C SER A 158 -11.36 -7.44 15.21
N LEU A 159 -10.58 -8.44 15.66
CA LEU A 159 -9.74 -8.35 16.86
C LEU A 159 -8.60 -7.33 16.74
N LEU A 160 -8.24 -6.94 15.52
CA LEU A 160 -7.14 -6.02 15.27
C LEU A 160 -7.57 -4.55 15.32
N VAL A 161 -8.89 -4.27 15.32
CA VAL A 161 -9.41 -2.90 15.32
C VAL A 161 -9.19 -2.27 16.70
N GLY A 162 -8.67 -1.05 16.72
CA GLY A 162 -8.29 -0.36 17.94
C GLY A 162 -6.80 -0.05 17.98
N GLU A 163 -6.36 0.40 19.16
CA GLU A 163 -4.95 0.69 19.42
C GLU A 163 -4.32 -0.48 20.18
N HIS A 164 -3.29 -1.09 19.57
CA HIS A 164 -2.66 -2.29 20.07
C HIS A 164 -1.15 -2.29 19.79
N ASP A 165 -0.42 -3.14 20.53
CA ASP A 165 0.96 -3.51 20.22
C ASP A 165 0.96 -4.55 19.09
N PHE A 166 1.58 -4.20 17.95
CA PHE A 166 1.69 -5.06 16.77
C PHE A 166 3.07 -5.74 16.65
N SER A 167 3.77 -5.96 17.76
CA SER A 167 5.09 -6.63 17.77
C SER A 167 5.06 -8.00 17.11
N SER A 168 3.99 -8.79 17.32
CA SER A 168 3.80 -10.10 16.66
C SER A 168 3.81 -9.98 15.13
N PHE A 169 3.37 -8.86 14.56
CA PHE A 169 3.29 -8.66 13.11
C PHE A 169 4.41 -7.79 12.54
N LYS A 170 5.35 -7.31 13.37
CA LYS A 170 6.51 -6.52 12.93
C LYS A 170 7.62 -7.44 12.44
N ALA A 171 8.21 -7.18 11.27
CA ALA A 171 9.45 -7.86 10.88
C ALA A 171 10.61 -7.44 11.78
N ALA A 172 11.61 -8.33 11.96
CA ALA A 172 12.84 -8.01 12.64
C ALA A 172 13.51 -6.78 12.00
N SER A 173 13.82 -5.80 12.80
CA SER A 173 14.47 -4.55 12.39
C SER A 173 15.35 -4.08 13.53
N ASN A 174 16.56 -3.65 13.20
CA ASN A 174 17.51 -3.06 14.17
C ASN A 174 17.08 -1.66 14.65
N VAL A 175 16.01 -1.10 14.06
CA VAL A 175 15.51 0.22 14.45
C VAL A 175 14.41 0.04 15.49
N PHE A 176 14.71 0.51 16.71
CA PHE A 176 13.72 0.56 17.79
C PHE A 176 12.64 1.57 17.42
N ARG A 177 11.44 1.09 17.14
CA ARG A 177 10.25 1.93 16.91
C ARG A 177 9.13 1.45 17.82
N ASN A 178 8.39 2.39 18.39
CA ASN A 178 7.18 2.07 19.13
C ASN A 178 6.29 1.15 18.28
N PRO A 179 5.96 -0.07 18.74
CA PRO A 179 5.16 -1.03 17.97
C PRO A 179 3.65 -0.76 18.04
N VAL A 180 3.22 0.16 18.89
CA VAL A 180 1.79 0.50 19.04
C VAL A 180 1.29 1.21 17.79
N ARG A 181 0.18 0.71 17.24
CA ARG A 181 -0.54 1.29 16.09
C ARG A 181 -2.03 1.25 16.35
N LYS A 182 -2.77 2.16 15.69
CA LYS A 182 -4.22 2.16 15.71
C LYS A 182 -4.75 1.72 14.36
N ILE A 183 -5.45 0.58 14.32
CA ILE A 183 -6.23 0.15 13.16
C ILE A 183 -7.63 0.74 13.29
N LEU A 184 -8.05 1.49 12.27
CA LEU A 184 -9.34 2.17 12.20
C LEU A 184 -10.43 1.24 11.66
N SER A 185 -10.08 0.42 10.67
CA SER A 185 -10.92 -0.69 10.18
C SER A 185 -10.05 -1.81 9.58
N ALA A 186 -10.56 -3.04 9.65
CA ALA A 186 -9.99 -4.22 9.02
C ALA A 186 -11.14 -5.09 8.48
N GLU A 187 -11.25 -5.17 7.15
CA GLU A 187 -12.40 -5.73 6.46
C GLU A 187 -11.96 -6.80 5.48
N LEU A 188 -12.84 -7.79 5.24
CA LEU A 188 -12.67 -8.81 4.21
C LEU A 188 -13.89 -8.78 3.29
N GLU A 189 -13.64 -8.41 2.04
CA GLU A 189 -14.62 -8.38 0.95
C GLU A 189 -14.39 -9.57 0.02
N GLN A 190 -15.48 -10.13 -0.52
CA GLN A 190 -15.45 -11.16 -1.54
C GLN A 190 -16.00 -10.59 -2.85
N LEU A 191 -15.16 -10.50 -3.88
CA LEU A 191 -15.60 -10.16 -5.23
C LEU A 191 -16.04 -11.46 -5.93
N GLY A 192 -17.32 -11.55 -6.30
CA GLY A 192 -17.87 -12.73 -6.99
C GLY A 192 -19.24 -13.16 -6.49
N MET A 193 -19.66 -12.75 -5.30
CA MET A 193 -21.07 -12.89 -4.90
C MET A 193 -21.90 -11.73 -5.47
N ARG A 194 -23.03 -12.07 -6.11
CA ARG A 194 -24.03 -11.05 -6.49
C ARG A 194 -24.52 -10.38 -5.23
N ASN A 195 -24.69 -9.05 -5.26
CA ASN A 195 -25.20 -8.24 -4.14
C ASN A 195 -26.59 -8.70 -3.62
N GLU A 196 -27.25 -9.58 -4.33
CA GLU A 196 -28.56 -10.16 -3.98
C GLU A 196 -28.51 -11.08 -2.75
N GLU A 197 -27.35 -11.69 -2.43
CA GLU A 197 -27.21 -12.59 -1.27
C GLU A 197 -26.80 -11.86 0.02
N LEU A 198 -26.39 -10.58 -0.06
CA LEU A 198 -25.87 -9.82 1.09
C LEU A 198 -26.84 -8.78 1.64
N GLY A 199 -28.01 -8.54 1.03
CA GLY A 199 -29.02 -7.59 1.53
C GLY A 199 -28.53 -6.14 1.69
N ILE A 200 -27.43 -5.76 1.03
CA ILE A 200 -26.82 -4.44 1.19
C ILE A 200 -27.20 -3.56 -0.01
N ASN A 201 -28.03 -2.54 0.25
CA ASN A 201 -28.33 -1.46 -0.68
C ASN A 201 -27.04 -0.66 -0.97
N SER A 202 -26.49 -0.81 -2.16
CA SER A 202 -25.28 -0.13 -2.61
C SER A 202 -25.60 1.30 -3.06
N GLN A 203 -25.55 2.27 -2.16
CA GLN A 203 -25.53 3.70 -2.48
C GLN A 203 -24.29 4.42 -1.97
N ASN A 204 -23.12 3.79 -2.04
CA ASN A 204 -21.87 4.55 -1.87
C ASN A 204 -20.84 4.10 -2.90
N HIS A 205 -20.75 4.86 -3.96
CA HIS A 205 -19.81 4.74 -5.05
C HIS A 205 -18.38 5.06 -4.57
N SER A 206 -17.56 4.08 -4.32
CA SER A 206 -16.13 4.25 -4.52
C SER A 206 -15.79 3.77 -5.93
N SER A 207 -15.57 4.70 -6.81
CA SER A 207 -15.44 4.57 -8.26
C SER A 207 -14.09 4.00 -8.72
N PHE A 208 -13.63 2.89 -8.14
CA PHE A 208 -12.49 2.14 -8.69
C PHE A 208 -12.66 0.63 -8.51
N LEU A 209 -13.87 0.17 -8.78
CA LEU A 209 -14.08 -1.19 -9.17
C LEU A 209 -13.72 -1.26 -10.66
N ILE A 210 -12.83 -2.17 -11.04
CA ILE A 210 -12.95 -2.76 -12.38
C ILE A 210 -14.44 -3.11 -12.48
N PRO A 211 -15.18 -2.51 -13.43
CA PRO A 211 -16.63 -2.73 -13.47
C PRO A 211 -16.90 -4.22 -13.38
N ASN A 212 -18.04 -4.60 -12.81
CA ASN A 212 -18.61 -5.95 -12.85
C ASN A 212 -18.84 -6.43 -14.29
N SER A 213 -17.84 -6.24 -15.14
CA SER A 213 -17.74 -6.91 -16.40
C SER A 213 -17.40 -8.35 -16.07
N SER A 214 -18.21 -9.25 -16.49
CA SER A 214 -18.13 -10.69 -16.64
C SER A 214 -16.76 -11.27 -17.13
N LEU A 215 -15.66 -10.60 -16.90
CA LEU A 215 -14.32 -11.14 -16.88
C LEU A 215 -14.17 -11.96 -15.59
N THR A 216 -14.96 -13.02 -15.48
CA THR A 216 -14.69 -14.16 -14.61
C THR A 216 -13.38 -14.77 -15.09
N PHE A 217 -12.27 -14.14 -14.74
CA PHE A 217 -10.95 -14.74 -14.90
C PHE A 217 -10.82 -15.90 -13.90
N GLY A 218 -11.70 -16.93 -14.04
CA GLY A 218 -11.57 -18.24 -13.42
C GLY A 218 -11.11 -18.27 -11.97
N GLY A 219 -11.68 -17.47 -11.08
CA GLY A 219 -11.35 -17.53 -9.66
C GLY A 219 -12.09 -16.47 -8.84
N ASP A 220 -12.33 -16.80 -7.57
CA ASP A 220 -12.93 -15.92 -6.58
C ASP A 220 -11.85 -15.10 -5.89
N VAL A 221 -11.97 -13.78 -5.90
CA VAL A 221 -10.98 -12.86 -5.31
C VAL A 221 -11.47 -12.36 -3.96
N LEU A 222 -10.71 -12.66 -2.91
CA LEU A 222 -10.85 -12.03 -1.61
C LEU A 222 -9.99 -10.78 -1.53
N THR A 223 -10.52 -9.72 -0.93
CA THR A 223 -9.78 -8.49 -0.66
C THR A 223 -9.82 -8.18 0.84
N ILE A 224 -8.66 -8.22 1.49
CA ILE A 224 -8.51 -7.75 2.87
C ILE A 224 -8.09 -6.28 2.80
N LYS A 225 -8.88 -5.38 3.40
CA LYS A 225 -8.58 -3.96 3.54
C LYS A 225 -8.21 -3.66 4.98
N ILE A 226 -7.13 -2.91 5.19
CA ILE A 226 -6.69 -2.45 6.51
C ILE A 226 -6.47 -0.94 6.44
N HIS A 227 -7.21 -0.19 7.25
CA HIS A 227 -7.06 1.24 7.45
C HIS A 227 -6.42 1.49 8.81
N ALA A 228 -5.26 2.14 8.83
CA ALA A 228 -4.52 2.40 10.07
C ALA A 228 -3.81 3.77 10.05
N THR A 229 -3.53 4.32 11.23
CA THR A 229 -2.74 5.55 11.38
C THR A 229 -1.28 5.38 10.94
N GLY A 230 -0.79 4.14 10.91
CA GLY A 230 0.54 3.79 10.43
C GLY A 230 0.75 2.29 10.43
N PHE A 231 1.78 1.85 9.68
CA PHE A 231 2.15 0.45 9.58
C PHE A 231 3.62 0.26 9.98
N LEU A 232 3.89 -0.82 10.70
CA LEU A 232 5.26 -1.31 10.94
C LEU A 232 5.76 -2.03 9.68
N TYR A 233 7.07 -2.25 9.62
CA TYR A 233 7.69 -3.01 8.53
C TYR A 233 7.08 -4.40 8.42
N HIS A 234 6.61 -4.78 7.24
CA HIS A 234 5.88 -6.02 6.90
C HIS A 234 4.54 -6.24 7.63
N MET A 235 4.07 -5.31 8.46
CA MET A 235 2.89 -5.51 9.32
C MET A 235 1.65 -6.00 8.55
N ALA A 236 1.26 -5.32 7.47
CA ALA A 236 0.08 -5.71 6.70
C ALA A 236 0.20 -7.13 6.12
N ARG A 237 1.36 -7.49 5.59
CA ARG A 237 1.61 -8.81 5.00
C ARG A 237 1.65 -9.91 6.07
N ASN A 238 2.18 -9.64 7.26
CA ASN A 238 2.21 -10.59 8.37
C ASN A 238 0.81 -10.81 8.95
N ILE A 239 -0.01 -9.77 9.06
CA ILE A 239 -1.43 -9.88 9.43
C ILE A 239 -2.15 -10.79 8.43
N VAL A 240 -2.01 -10.53 7.12
CA VAL A 240 -2.63 -11.36 6.08
C VAL A 240 -2.19 -12.81 6.17
N ALA A 241 -0.90 -13.09 6.36
CA ALA A 241 -0.39 -14.45 6.51
C ALA A 241 -1.04 -15.18 7.69
N ALA A 242 -1.16 -14.51 8.85
CA ALA A 242 -1.80 -15.07 10.04
C ALA A 242 -3.31 -15.30 9.84
N VAL A 243 -4.02 -14.34 9.22
CA VAL A 243 -5.46 -14.47 8.90
C VAL A 243 -5.70 -15.61 7.91
N VAL A 244 -4.79 -15.83 6.96
CA VAL A 244 -4.87 -16.99 6.04
C VAL A 244 -4.70 -18.33 6.77
N GLU A 245 -3.88 -18.42 7.82
CA GLU A 245 -3.79 -19.65 8.63
C GLU A 245 -5.10 -19.93 9.39
N VAL A 246 -5.83 -18.88 9.79
CA VAL A 246 -7.19 -19.02 10.35
C VAL A 246 -8.15 -19.51 9.27
N GLY A 247 -8.12 -18.91 8.06
CA GLY A 247 -8.96 -19.34 6.93
C GLY A 247 -8.70 -20.78 6.49
N ARG A 248 -7.46 -21.27 6.62
CA ARG A 248 -7.06 -22.65 6.37
C ARG A 248 -7.47 -23.63 7.47
N GLN A 249 -8.09 -23.13 8.55
CA GLN A 249 -8.42 -23.91 9.75
C GLN A 249 -7.21 -24.52 10.49
N ARG A 250 -6.00 -24.00 10.23
CA ARG A 250 -4.79 -24.39 10.97
C ARG A 250 -4.71 -23.69 12.32
N TRP A 251 -5.33 -22.53 12.43
CA TRP A 251 -5.48 -21.77 13.66
C TRP A 251 -6.97 -21.52 13.95
N SER A 252 -7.36 -21.67 15.22
CA SER A 252 -8.62 -21.11 15.67
C SER A 252 -8.49 -19.59 15.85
N VAL A 253 -9.61 -18.88 15.94
CA VAL A 253 -9.65 -17.45 16.26
C VAL A 253 -8.99 -17.18 17.62
N ASP A 254 -9.21 -18.05 18.62
CA ASP A 254 -8.57 -17.95 19.94
C ASP A 254 -7.06 -18.10 19.88
N LYS A 255 -6.56 -19.01 19.02
CA LYS A 255 -5.11 -19.14 18.80
C LYS A 255 -4.53 -17.88 18.16
N PHE A 256 -5.21 -17.31 17.16
CA PHE A 256 -4.83 -16.05 16.55
C PHE A 256 -4.75 -14.93 17.60
N LYS A 257 -5.76 -14.79 18.45
CA LYS A 257 -5.79 -13.83 19.55
C LYS A 257 -4.59 -13.99 20.49
N LYS A 258 -4.33 -15.22 20.96
CA LYS A 258 -3.16 -15.51 21.83
C LYS A 258 -1.84 -15.14 21.20
N ILE A 259 -1.64 -15.42 19.89
CA ILE A 259 -0.44 -15.04 19.15
C ILE A 259 -0.33 -13.52 19.03
N PHE A 260 -1.43 -12.84 18.79
CA PHE A 260 -1.45 -11.37 18.71
C PHE A 260 -1.06 -10.76 20.07
N GLU A 261 -1.64 -11.21 21.17
CA GLU A 261 -1.39 -10.73 22.52
C GLU A 261 0.01 -11.09 23.06
N ALA A 262 0.63 -12.15 22.52
CA ALA A 262 1.96 -12.57 22.92
C ALA A 262 3.08 -11.58 22.50
N CYS A 263 2.81 -10.66 21.58
CA CYS A 263 3.79 -9.69 21.08
C CYS A 263 5.09 -10.33 20.56
N ASP A 264 5.03 -11.59 20.11
CA ASP A 264 6.16 -12.39 19.65
C ASP A 264 6.04 -12.73 18.16
N ARG A 265 6.97 -12.16 17.35
CA ARG A 265 7.04 -12.37 15.89
C ARG A 265 7.33 -13.83 15.52
N SER A 266 8.01 -14.59 16.35
CA SER A 266 8.39 -15.98 16.06
C SER A 266 7.18 -16.91 15.93
N LEU A 267 6.06 -16.55 16.55
CA LEU A 267 4.81 -17.30 16.52
C LEU A 267 3.99 -17.09 15.21
N VAL A 268 4.33 -16.07 14.43
CA VAL A 268 3.60 -15.72 13.19
C VAL A 268 4.28 -16.38 11.98
N PRO A 269 3.51 -16.91 11.00
CA PRO A 269 4.06 -17.60 9.84
C PRO A 269 4.92 -16.70 8.95
N ALA A 270 5.52 -17.28 7.93
CA ALA A 270 6.24 -16.52 6.91
C ALA A 270 5.36 -15.42 6.31
N THR A 271 5.98 -14.28 6.01
CA THR A 271 5.31 -13.11 5.45
C THR A 271 4.57 -13.43 4.15
N ALA A 272 3.32 -12.98 4.00
CA ALA A 272 2.57 -13.16 2.77
C ALA A 272 3.28 -12.54 1.55
N PRO A 273 3.14 -13.12 0.35
CA PRO A 273 3.79 -12.64 -0.87
C PRO A 273 3.52 -11.14 -1.14
N PRO A 274 4.48 -10.37 -1.68
CA PRO A 274 4.32 -8.93 -1.84
C PRO A 274 3.29 -8.53 -2.89
N GLN A 275 3.15 -9.31 -3.96
CA GLN A 275 2.31 -8.97 -5.12
C GLN A 275 0.81 -8.88 -4.82
N GLY A 276 0.35 -9.42 -3.70
CA GLY A 276 -1.05 -9.23 -3.27
C GLY A 276 -1.30 -7.88 -2.62
N LEU A 277 -0.24 -7.19 -2.13
CA LEU A 277 -0.36 -5.97 -1.35
C LEU A 277 -0.32 -4.71 -2.23
N CYS A 278 -1.21 -3.78 -1.94
CA CYS A 278 -1.26 -2.48 -2.60
C CYS A 278 -1.61 -1.36 -1.63
N LEU A 279 -0.84 -0.26 -1.65
CA LEU A 279 -1.18 0.98 -0.97
C LEU A 279 -2.31 1.66 -1.74
N GLN A 280 -3.52 1.64 -1.19
CA GLN A 280 -4.70 2.19 -1.86
C GLN A 280 -4.77 3.71 -1.76
N LYS A 281 -4.58 4.26 -0.56
CA LYS A 281 -4.77 5.68 -0.29
C LYS A 281 -4.00 6.13 0.94
N VAL A 282 -3.53 7.37 0.91
CA VAL A 282 -2.97 8.09 2.06
C VAL A 282 -3.90 9.25 2.39
N PHE A 283 -4.16 9.44 3.67
CA PHE A 283 -4.98 10.54 4.17
C PHE A 283 -4.12 11.59 4.86
N TYR A 284 -4.52 12.81 4.70
CA TYR A 284 -3.96 13.98 5.32
C TYR A 284 -5.08 14.73 6.05
N GLY A 285 -4.77 15.51 7.07
CA GLY A 285 -5.73 16.44 7.67
C GLY A 285 -6.24 17.45 6.65
N SER A 286 -7.20 18.27 7.05
CA SER A 286 -7.71 19.38 6.20
C SER A 286 -6.53 20.24 5.73
N PHE A 287 -6.40 20.39 4.42
CA PHE A 287 -5.49 21.33 3.77
C PHE A 287 -6.13 22.71 3.74
#